data_2bbc062c4380690b55fb4c787e20cf7a
#
_entry.id   2bbc062c4380690b55fb4c787e20cf7a
#
_cell.length_a   1.000
_cell.length_b   1.000
_cell.length_c   1.000
_cell.angle_alpha   90.00
_cell.angle_beta   90.00
_cell.angle_gamma   90.00
#
_symmetry.space_group_name_H-M   'P 1'
#
loop_
_entity.id
_entity.type
_entity.pdbx_description
1 polymer ?
#
loop_
_entity_poly.entity_id
_entity_poly.type
_entity_poly.pdbx_seq_one_letter_code
_entity_poly.pdbx_strand_id
1 'polypeptide(L)'
;MTDTIFALSSGAPPAGIAVIRVSGPAARAALERLARRVPPPRTASLALLVDPQDDAPLDRALTLWLPGPATVTGEDLVELHCHGGRAVVAAVEAALAAMPGLRRAEAGEFTRRAFANGRMDLNAVEGLADLLAAETQQQRRAALMMAEGHFSRRIEGWRATLLDLSAMAEAALDFSDEDDVPDAAIEARIGAGIAALA
;
A
#
# COMPACT_ATOMS: atom_id res chain seq x y z
N MET A 1 -8.50 -0.50 -12.06
CA MET A 1 -7.77 -1.29 -13.06
C MET A 1 -8.57 -2.56 -13.32
N THR A 2 -8.53 -3.09 -14.55
CA THR A 2 -9.45 -4.19 -14.97
C THR A 2 -8.81 -5.57 -14.89
N ASP A 3 -7.50 -5.65 -14.75
CA ASP A 3 -6.72 -6.89 -14.71
C ASP A 3 -6.26 -7.24 -13.29
N THR A 4 -6.00 -8.52 -13.08
CA THR A 4 -5.45 -9.05 -11.84
C THR A 4 -3.99 -9.40 -12.03
N ILE A 5 -3.15 -8.97 -11.11
CA ILE A 5 -1.71 -9.23 -11.14
C ILE A 5 -1.29 -10.22 -10.06
N PHE A 6 -0.22 -10.97 -10.32
CA PHE A 6 0.42 -11.80 -9.32
C PHE A 6 1.94 -11.76 -9.43
N ALA A 7 2.61 -11.93 -8.30
CA ALA A 7 4.07 -12.10 -8.25
C ALA A 7 4.51 -12.75 -6.94
N LEU A 8 5.70 -13.35 -6.99
CA LEU A 8 6.47 -13.65 -5.78
C LEU A 8 6.82 -12.35 -5.07
N SER A 9 6.41 -12.23 -3.82
CA SER A 9 6.56 -11.02 -2.98
C SER A 9 7.47 -11.23 -1.76
N SER A 10 8.15 -12.36 -1.69
CA SER A 10 9.18 -12.69 -0.71
C SER A 10 10.55 -12.79 -1.36
N GLY A 11 11.59 -13.11 -0.58
CA GLY A 11 12.94 -13.33 -1.12
C GLY A 11 12.99 -14.41 -2.19
N ALA A 12 14.04 -14.38 -3.02
CA ALA A 12 14.23 -15.32 -4.11
C ALA A 12 14.39 -16.78 -3.62
N PRO A 13 13.80 -17.78 -4.29
CA PRO A 13 13.99 -19.18 -3.98
C PRO A 13 15.47 -19.65 -4.21
N PRO A 14 15.96 -20.63 -3.42
CA PRO A 14 15.24 -21.40 -2.42
C PRO A 14 15.11 -20.67 -1.07
N ALA A 15 13.96 -20.77 -0.45
CA ALA A 15 13.67 -20.20 0.86
C ALA A 15 12.79 -21.18 1.67
N GLY A 16 12.64 -20.98 2.98
CA GLY A 16 11.69 -21.76 3.77
C GLY A 16 10.23 -21.52 3.35
N ILE A 17 9.90 -20.26 3.07
CA ILE A 17 8.56 -19.82 2.67
C ILE A 17 8.68 -18.89 1.47
N ALA A 18 7.76 -19.06 0.52
CA ALA A 18 7.53 -18.16 -0.60
C ALA A 18 6.12 -17.56 -0.50
N VAL A 19 6.01 -16.24 -0.51
CA VAL A 19 4.71 -15.54 -0.52
C VAL A 19 4.42 -15.07 -1.94
N ILE A 20 3.37 -15.63 -2.53
CA ILE A 20 2.85 -15.17 -3.82
C ILE A 20 1.61 -14.31 -3.56
N ARG A 21 1.63 -13.07 -4.03
CA ARG A 21 0.50 -12.13 -3.97
C ARG A 21 -0.27 -12.14 -5.26
N VAL A 22 -1.60 -12.04 -5.13
CA VAL A 22 -2.53 -11.84 -6.24
C VAL A 22 -3.40 -10.64 -5.90
N SER A 23 -3.45 -9.60 -6.75
CA SER A 23 -4.22 -8.37 -6.50
C SER A 23 -5.06 -8.00 -7.71
N GLY A 24 -6.33 -7.70 -7.48
CA GLY A 24 -7.27 -7.28 -8.51
C GLY A 24 -8.60 -8.03 -8.47
N PRO A 25 -9.51 -7.73 -9.41
CA PRO A 25 -10.90 -8.22 -9.38
C PRO A 25 -11.06 -9.74 -9.45
N ALA A 26 -10.11 -10.46 -10.06
CA ALA A 26 -10.14 -11.92 -10.15
C ALA A 26 -9.37 -12.64 -9.01
N ALA A 27 -8.83 -11.91 -8.01
CA ALA A 27 -8.02 -12.51 -6.94
C ALA A 27 -8.78 -13.57 -6.15
N ARG A 28 -10.05 -13.31 -5.79
CA ARG A 28 -10.91 -14.28 -5.11
C ARG A 28 -11.15 -15.54 -5.94
N ALA A 29 -11.47 -15.36 -7.22
CA ALA A 29 -11.73 -16.48 -8.13
C ALA A 29 -10.46 -17.32 -8.37
N ALA A 30 -9.29 -16.69 -8.40
CA ALA A 30 -8.02 -17.41 -8.50
C ALA A 30 -7.77 -18.28 -7.26
N LEU A 31 -8.00 -17.74 -6.05
CA LEU A 31 -7.90 -18.52 -4.81
C LEU A 31 -8.86 -19.69 -4.80
N GLU A 32 -10.14 -19.48 -5.18
CA GLU A 32 -11.15 -20.52 -5.21
C GLU A 32 -10.79 -21.67 -6.17
N ARG A 33 -10.21 -21.35 -7.33
CA ARG A 33 -9.74 -22.35 -8.29
C ARG A 33 -8.54 -23.14 -7.77
N LEU A 34 -7.55 -22.46 -7.15
CA LEU A 34 -6.36 -23.13 -6.63
C LEU A 34 -6.63 -23.95 -5.36
N ALA A 35 -7.37 -23.39 -4.40
CA ALA A 35 -7.56 -23.99 -3.08
C ALA A 35 -8.92 -24.71 -2.92
N ARG A 36 -9.77 -24.71 -3.96
CA ARG A 36 -11.14 -25.26 -3.96
C ARG A 36 -12.07 -24.67 -2.90
N ARG A 37 -11.61 -23.66 -2.19
CA ARG A 37 -12.36 -22.92 -1.17
C ARG A 37 -11.78 -21.53 -0.97
N VAL A 38 -12.59 -20.62 -0.45
CA VAL A 38 -12.14 -19.31 0.02
C VAL A 38 -12.28 -19.28 1.54
N PRO A 39 -11.21 -19.03 2.31
CA PRO A 39 -11.30 -18.91 3.76
C PRO A 39 -12.10 -17.67 4.15
N PRO A 40 -12.54 -17.56 5.43
CA PRO A 40 -13.09 -16.33 5.95
C PRO A 40 -12.10 -15.16 5.74
N PRO A 41 -12.60 -13.95 5.47
CA PRO A 41 -11.75 -12.79 5.30
C PRO A 41 -10.74 -12.60 6.44
N ARG A 42 -9.49 -12.27 6.08
CA ARG A 42 -8.40 -11.99 7.03
C ARG A 42 -8.05 -13.11 7.99
N THR A 43 -8.41 -14.33 7.63
CA THR A 43 -8.11 -15.53 8.42
C THR A 43 -7.17 -16.44 7.64
N ALA A 44 -6.02 -16.76 8.23
CA ALA A 44 -5.08 -17.71 7.65
C ALA A 44 -5.67 -19.14 7.69
N SER A 45 -5.64 -19.82 6.56
CA SER A 45 -6.21 -21.17 6.42
C SER A 45 -5.26 -22.06 5.62
N LEU A 46 -4.97 -23.26 6.17
CA LEU A 46 -4.17 -24.25 5.46
C LEU A 46 -5.02 -24.88 4.35
N ALA A 47 -4.52 -24.90 3.12
CA ALA A 47 -5.16 -25.51 1.97
C ALA A 47 -4.17 -26.31 1.12
N LEU A 48 -4.66 -27.36 0.47
CA LEU A 48 -3.95 -27.99 -0.63
C LEU A 48 -4.23 -27.14 -1.88
N LEU A 49 -3.18 -26.61 -2.51
CA LEU A 49 -3.27 -25.96 -3.80
C LEU A 49 -3.17 -27.00 -4.90
N VAL A 50 -4.04 -26.90 -5.88
CA VAL A 50 -4.09 -27.80 -7.03
C VAL A 50 -4.05 -27.01 -8.34
N ASP A 51 -3.51 -27.59 -9.38
CA ASP A 51 -3.59 -27.02 -10.73
C ASP A 51 -5.05 -27.08 -11.22
N PRO A 52 -5.65 -25.96 -11.63
CA PRO A 52 -7.03 -25.95 -12.12
C PRO A 52 -7.26 -26.69 -13.43
N GLN A 53 -6.22 -27.10 -14.16
CA GLN A 53 -6.32 -27.79 -15.45
C GLN A 53 -6.46 -29.32 -15.29
N ASP A 54 -5.69 -29.90 -14.35
CA ASP A 54 -5.59 -31.36 -14.21
C ASP A 54 -5.76 -31.88 -12.77
N ASP A 55 -6.04 -30.97 -11.82
CA ASP A 55 -6.17 -31.24 -10.38
C ASP A 55 -4.89 -31.78 -9.71
N ALA A 56 -3.75 -31.67 -10.38
CA ALA A 56 -2.46 -32.08 -9.81
C ALA A 56 -2.13 -31.25 -8.55
N PRO A 57 -1.67 -31.86 -7.45
CA PRO A 57 -1.28 -31.14 -6.25
C PRO A 57 -0.04 -30.30 -6.52
N LEU A 58 -0.11 -28.99 -6.20
CA LEU A 58 0.98 -28.03 -6.33
C LEU A 58 1.76 -27.88 -5.03
N ASP A 59 1.05 -27.60 -3.93
CA ASP A 59 1.65 -27.42 -2.60
C ASP A 59 0.57 -27.41 -1.52
N ARG A 60 1.00 -27.55 -0.26
CA ARG A 60 0.15 -27.34 0.91
C ARG A 60 0.54 -26.01 1.57
N ALA A 61 -0.27 -24.98 1.31
CA ALA A 61 0.03 -23.59 1.64
C ALA A 61 -0.92 -22.97 2.66
N LEU A 62 -0.46 -21.96 3.39
CA LEU A 62 -1.36 -21.04 4.10
C LEU A 62 -1.92 -20.05 3.09
N THR A 63 -3.24 -19.89 3.06
CA THR A 63 -3.94 -18.96 2.18
C THR A 63 -4.62 -17.89 2.99
N LEU A 64 -4.53 -16.64 2.54
CA LEU A 64 -5.27 -15.50 3.09
C LEU A 64 -6.12 -14.88 2.00
N TRP A 65 -7.37 -14.61 2.34
CA TRP A 65 -8.29 -13.79 1.56
C TRP A 65 -8.47 -12.42 2.23
N LEU A 66 -8.13 -11.37 1.51
CA LEU A 66 -8.12 -9.98 1.98
C LEU A 66 -9.00 -9.15 1.03
N PRO A 67 -10.32 -9.01 1.33
CA PRO A 67 -11.19 -8.19 0.48
C PRO A 67 -10.83 -6.70 0.58
N GLY A 68 -10.89 -6.03 -0.57
CA GLY A 68 -10.75 -4.58 -0.64
C GLY A 68 -11.89 -3.82 0.07
N PRO A 69 -11.77 -2.49 0.25
CA PRO A 69 -10.63 -1.65 -0.08
C PRO A 69 -9.53 -1.58 1.01
N ALA A 70 -9.70 -2.24 2.15
CA ALA A 70 -8.77 -2.19 3.29
C ALA A 70 -7.60 -3.18 3.11
N THR A 71 -6.92 -3.12 1.95
CA THR A 71 -5.74 -3.92 1.59
C THR A 71 -4.58 -3.01 1.23
N VAL A 72 -3.39 -3.58 1.03
CA VAL A 72 -2.20 -2.81 0.65
C VAL A 72 -2.42 -2.08 -0.68
N THR A 73 -3.01 -2.74 -1.67
CA THR A 73 -3.26 -2.15 -2.99
C THR A 73 -4.59 -1.40 -3.09
N GLY A 74 -5.49 -1.53 -2.10
CA GLY A 74 -6.87 -1.05 -2.18
C GLY A 74 -7.79 -1.95 -3.00
N GLU A 75 -7.28 -3.03 -3.58
CA GLU A 75 -8.02 -4.02 -4.36
C GLU A 75 -8.27 -5.29 -3.54
N ASP A 76 -9.07 -6.22 -4.06
CA ASP A 76 -9.11 -7.58 -3.55
C ASP A 76 -7.73 -8.22 -3.64
N LEU A 77 -7.29 -8.85 -2.56
CA LEU A 77 -5.93 -9.38 -2.46
C LEU A 77 -5.93 -10.78 -1.87
N VAL A 78 -5.09 -11.64 -2.41
CA VAL A 78 -4.81 -12.98 -1.91
C VAL A 78 -3.33 -13.11 -1.62
N GLU A 79 -2.98 -13.77 -0.53
CA GLU A 79 -1.63 -14.24 -0.27
C GLU A 79 -1.62 -15.77 -0.17
N LEU A 80 -0.68 -16.37 -0.90
CA LEU A 80 -0.38 -17.79 -0.88
C LEU A 80 1.01 -17.98 -0.27
N HIS A 81 1.08 -18.50 0.94
CA HIS A 81 2.32 -18.78 1.64
C HIS A 81 2.70 -20.24 1.39
N CYS A 82 3.48 -20.46 0.35
CA CYS A 82 3.91 -21.76 -0.15
C CYS A 82 5.28 -22.17 0.42
N HIS A 83 5.68 -23.42 0.22
CA HIS A 83 7.08 -23.79 0.38
C HIS A 83 7.94 -23.07 -0.66
N GLY A 84 9.09 -22.54 -0.23
CA GLY A 84 9.96 -21.70 -1.06
C GLY A 84 10.87 -22.46 -2.03
N GLY A 85 10.48 -23.64 -2.48
CA GLY A 85 11.16 -24.40 -3.52
C GLY A 85 10.97 -23.79 -4.91
N ARG A 86 12.02 -23.75 -5.74
CA ARG A 86 11.93 -23.17 -7.11
C ARG A 86 10.82 -23.81 -7.94
N ALA A 87 10.69 -25.14 -7.88
CA ALA A 87 9.67 -25.88 -8.62
C ALA A 87 8.26 -25.57 -8.12
N VAL A 88 8.06 -25.42 -6.80
CA VAL A 88 6.77 -25.05 -6.21
C VAL A 88 6.34 -23.67 -6.67
N VAL A 89 7.21 -22.68 -6.52
CA VAL A 89 6.94 -21.30 -6.95
C VAL A 89 6.61 -21.25 -8.43
N ALA A 90 7.43 -21.89 -9.27
CA ALA A 90 7.21 -21.92 -10.71
C ALA A 90 5.87 -22.59 -11.08
N ALA A 91 5.50 -23.68 -10.42
CA ALA A 91 4.23 -24.38 -10.68
C ALA A 91 3.01 -23.53 -10.29
N VAL A 92 3.03 -22.90 -9.10
CA VAL A 92 1.93 -22.02 -8.66
C VAL A 92 1.80 -20.79 -9.57
N GLU A 93 2.92 -20.17 -9.95
CA GLU A 93 2.90 -19.04 -10.88
C GLU A 93 2.43 -19.43 -12.29
N ALA A 94 2.77 -20.64 -12.78
CA ALA A 94 2.28 -21.16 -14.06
C ALA A 94 0.76 -21.39 -14.03
N ALA A 95 0.25 -21.98 -12.94
CA ALA A 95 -1.18 -22.19 -12.75
C ALA A 95 -1.95 -20.85 -12.71
N LEU A 96 -1.40 -19.82 -12.05
CA LEU A 96 -1.97 -18.47 -12.04
C LEU A 96 -1.94 -17.84 -13.44
N ALA A 97 -0.82 -17.96 -14.16
CA ALA A 97 -0.67 -17.39 -15.50
C ALA A 97 -1.63 -18.00 -16.54
N ALA A 98 -2.03 -19.26 -16.34
CA ALA A 98 -2.99 -19.96 -17.19
C ALA A 98 -4.44 -19.50 -16.97
N MET A 99 -4.73 -18.75 -15.90
CA MET A 99 -6.09 -18.28 -15.61
C MET A 99 -6.42 -17.01 -16.42
N PRO A 100 -7.62 -16.92 -17.02
CA PRO A 100 -8.05 -15.72 -17.74
C PRO A 100 -8.07 -14.49 -16.83
N GLY A 101 -7.56 -13.36 -17.34
CA GLY A 101 -7.57 -12.09 -16.63
C GLY A 101 -6.47 -11.93 -15.58
N LEU A 102 -5.58 -12.90 -15.42
CA LEU A 102 -4.41 -12.84 -14.58
C LEU A 102 -3.14 -12.66 -15.43
N ARG A 103 -2.21 -11.85 -14.94
CA ARG A 103 -0.86 -11.71 -15.51
C ARG A 103 0.19 -11.51 -14.42
N ARG A 104 1.44 -11.74 -14.77
CA ARG A 104 2.54 -11.36 -13.88
C ARG A 104 2.58 -9.86 -13.67
N ALA A 105 2.85 -9.44 -12.43
CA ALA A 105 3.08 -8.05 -12.10
C ALA A 105 4.40 -7.55 -12.70
N GLU A 106 4.43 -6.30 -13.09
CA GLU A 106 5.67 -5.57 -13.36
C GLU A 106 6.37 -5.20 -12.04
N ALA A 107 7.67 -4.90 -12.11
CA ALA A 107 8.40 -4.42 -10.94
C ALA A 107 7.74 -3.16 -10.36
N GLY A 108 7.49 -3.17 -9.04
CA GLY A 108 6.83 -2.06 -8.33
C GLY A 108 5.33 -1.90 -8.59
N GLU A 109 4.68 -2.81 -9.34
CA GLU A 109 3.27 -2.61 -9.72
C GLU A 109 2.30 -2.65 -8.55
N PHE A 110 2.52 -3.47 -7.53
CA PHE A 110 1.68 -3.46 -6.32
C PHE A 110 1.72 -2.09 -5.63
N THR A 111 2.90 -1.48 -5.51
CA THR A 111 3.07 -0.15 -4.93
C THR A 111 2.44 0.94 -5.81
N ARG A 112 2.59 0.84 -7.13
CA ARG A 112 1.94 1.74 -8.09
C ARG A 112 0.41 1.68 -7.96
N ARG A 113 -0.18 0.49 -7.78
CA ARG A 113 -1.62 0.33 -7.53
C ARG A 113 -2.04 0.90 -6.18
N ALA A 114 -1.24 0.69 -5.13
CA ALA A 114 -1.46 1.30 -3.83
C ALA A 114 -1.51 2.83 -3.92
N PHE A 115 -0.58 3.44 -4.64
CA PHE A 115 -0.56 4.88 -4.90
C PHE A 115 -1.79 5.33 -5.70
N ALA A 116 -2.10 4.68 -6.82
CA ALA A 116 -3.24 5.02 -7.67
C ALA A 116 -4.59 4.91 -6.95
N ASN A 117 -4.70 3.99 -6.00
CA ASN A 117 -5.89 3.78 -5.17
C ASN A 117 -5.88 4.60 -3.86
N GLY A 118 -4.96 5.55 -3.71
CA GLY A 118 -4.89 6.45 -2.55
C GLY A 118 -4.53 5.73 -1.23
N ARG A 119 -3.91 4.54 -1.29
CA ARG A 119 -3.45 3.80 -0.10
C ARG A 119 -2.10 4.28 0.40
N MET A 120 -1.31 4.86 -0.48
CA MET A 120 -0.01 5.46 -0.21
C MET A 120 0.09 6.78 -0.97
N ASP A 121 0.71 7.79 -0.39
CA ASP A 121 1.17 8.97 -1.11
C ASP A 121 2.61 8.75 -1.65
N LEU A 122 3.14 9.73 -2.39
CA LEU A 122 4.45 9.60 -3.00
C LEU A 122 5.57 9.46 -1.95
N ASN A 123 5.49 10.21 -0.85
CA ASN A 123 6.49 10.12 0.22
C ASN A 123 6.48 8.73 0.88
N ALA A 124 5.29 8.14 1.06
CA ALA A 124 5.14 6.79 1.59
C ALA A 124 5.71 5.73 0.63
N VAL A 125 5.55 5.92 -0.68
CA VAL A 125 6.16 5.06 -1.71
C VAL A 125 7.68 5.13 -1.67
N GLU A 126 8.25 6.34 -1.61
CA GLU A 126 9.70 6.54 -1.49
C GLU A 126 10.22 5.98 -0.15
N GLY A 127 9.53 6.27 0.95
CA GLY A 127 9.87 5.71 2.27
C GLY A 127 9.85 4.18 2.31
N LEU A 128 8.93 3.53 1.58
CA LEU A 128 8.92 2.08 1.46
C LEU A 128 10.14 1.56 0.68
N ALA A 129 10.53 2.23 -0.40
CA ALA A 129 11.73 1.88 -1.15
C ALA A 129 13.00 2.01 -0.30
N ASP A 130 13.13 3.12 0.43
CA ASP A 130 14.24 3.36 1.35
C ASP A 130 14.25 2.34 2.50
N LEU A 131 13.08 1.95 3.01
CA LEU A 131 12.97 0.94 4.08
C LEU A 131 13.50 -0.42 3.62
N LEU A 132 13.22 -0.81 2.39
CA LEU A 132 13.73 -2.06 1.80
C LEU A 132 15.23 -2.01 1.52
N ALA A 133 15.78 -0.82 1.25
CA ALA A 133 17.20 -0.60 0.98
C ALA A 133 18.04 -0.25 2.23
N ALA A 134 17.41 -0.06 3.39
CA ALA A 134 18.07 0.42 4.60
C ALA A 134 19.08 -0.61 5.14
N GLU A 135 20.33 -0.19 5.29
CA GLU A 135 21.44 -1.00 5.84
C GLU A 135 21.75 -0.67 7.31
N THR A 136 21.30 0.52 7.77
CA THR A 136 21.56 0.98 9.16
C THR A 136 20.27 1.18 9.94
N GLN A 137 20.37 1.12 11.27
CA GLN A 137 19.22 1.38 12.16
C GLN A 137 18.65 2.80 11.99
N GLN A 138 19.51 3.77 11.68
CA GLN A 138 19.10 5.16 11.47
C GLN A 138 18.30 5.30 10.17
N GLN A 139 18.80 4.72 9.07
CA GLN A 139 18.08 4.67 7.78
C GLN A 139 16.72 3.99 7.93
N ARG A 140 16.69 2.82 8.58
CA ARG A 140 15.45 2.08 8.83
C ARG A 140 14.42 2.91 9.59
N ARG A 141 14.84 3.65 10.65
CA ARG A 141 13.91 4.49 11.43
C ARG A 141 13.35 5.63 10.59
N ALA A 142 14.20 6.33 9.85
CA ALA A 142 13.79 7.44 9.00
C ALA A 142 12.83 6.96 7.89
N ALA A 143 13.19 5.90 7.19
CA ALA A 143 12.39 5.31 6.13
C ALA A 143 11.03 4.80 6.62
N LEU A 144 10.98 4.17 7.81
CA LEU A 144 9.72 3.72 8.40
C LEU A 144 8.78 4.89 8.71
N MET A 145 9.29 5.99 9.25
CA MET A 145 8.49 7.19 9.51
C MET A 145 7.93 7.79 8.22
N MET A 146 8.69 7.78 7.13
CA MET A 146 8.20 8.21 5.81
C MET A 146 7.14 7.26 5.26
N ALA A 147 7.40 5.96 5.28
CA ALA A 147 6.47 4.93 4.79
C ALA A 147 5.12 4.93 5.55
N GLU A 148 5.12 5.28 6.84
CA GLU A 148 3.92 5.42 7.66
C GLU A 148 3.21 6.78 7.50
N GLY A 149 3.69 7.64 6.59
CA GLY A 149 3.08 8.94 6.27
C GLY A 149 3.26 10.01 7.35
N HIS A 150 4.20 9.86 8.29
CA HIS A 150 4.47 10.88 9.31
C HIS A 150 4.93 12.20 8.69
N PHE A 151 5.78 12.11 7.67
CA PHE A 151 6.27 13.27 6.95
C PHE A 151 5.13 14.01 6.22
N SER A 152 4.30 13.28 5.49
CA SER A 152 3.15 13.85 4.77
C SER A 152 2.17 14.54 5.70
N ARG A 153 1.85 13.93 6.86
CA ARG A 153 0.99 14.58 7.87
C ARG A 153 1.58 15.88 8.41
N ARG A 154 2.91 15.94 8.60
CA ARG A 154 3.57 17.17 9.06
C ARG A 154 3.51 18.26 8.01
N ILE A 155 3.79 17.96 6.76
CA ILE A 155 3.68 18.90 5.63
C ILE A 155 2.25 19.42 5.49
N GLU A 156 1.24 18.54 5.59
CA GLU A 156 -0.17 18.98 5.51
C GLU A 156 -0.57 19.86 6.69
N GLY A 157 -0.05 19.60 7.88
CA GLY A 157 -0.21 20.50 9.03
C GLY A 157 0.38 21.88 8.79
N TRP A 158 1.59 21.98 8.24
CA TRP A 158 2.21 23.25 7.85
C TRP A 158 1.41 23.95 6.76
N ARG A 159 0.97 23.19 5.75
CA ARG A 159 0.14 23.72 4.66
C ARG A 159 -1.17 24.32 5.18
N ALA A 160 -1.86 23.63 6.06
CA ALA A 160 -3.11 24.12 6.68
C ALA A 160 -2.85 25.42 7.45
N THR A 161 -1.79 25.47 8.27
CA THR A 161 -1.40 26.68 9.01
C THR A 161 -1.09 27.85 8.07
N LEU A 162 -0.33 27.61 6.99
CA LEU A 162 0.00 28.63 6.01
C LEU A 162 -1.22 29.17 5.28
N LEU A 163 -2.17 28.30 4.92
CA LEU A 163 -3.43 28.72 4.29
C LEU A 163 -4.29 29.58 5.23
N ASP A 164 -4.37 29.21 6.51
CA ASP A 164 -5.05 30.00 7.53
C ASP A 164 -4.41 31.40 7.71
N LEU A 165 -3.09 31.44 7.76
CA LEU A 165 -2.37 32.73 7.85
C LEU A 165 -2.53 33.59 6.60
N SER A 166 -2.52 32.98 5.41
CA SER A 166 -2.77 33.68 4.16
C SER A 166 -4.18 34.28 4.12
N ALA A 167 -5.19 33.48 4.48
CA ALA A 167 -6.56 33.96 4.54
C ALA A 167 -6.76 35.11 5.53
N MET A 168 -6.09 35.06 6.68
CA MET A 168 -6.10 36.17 7.65
C MET A 168 -5.45 37.45 7.10
N ALA A 169 -4.32 37.29 6.39
CA ALA A 169 -3.63 38.43 5.79
C ALA A 169 -4.47 39.06 4.66
N GLU A 170 -5.10 38.23 3.80
CA GLU A 170 -6.01 38.72 2.77
C GLU A 170 -7.21 39.44 3.38
N ALA A 171 -7.85 38.90 4.41
CA ALA A 171 -8.95 39.55 5.10
C ALA A 171 -8.55 40.89 5.71
N ALA A 172 -7.37 40.99 6.33
CA ALA A 172 -6.86 42.26 6.87
C ALA A 172 -6.61 43.31 5.78
N LEU A 173 -6.19 42.90 4.59
CA LEU A 173 -5.98 43.81 3.46
C LEU A 173 -7.28 44.27 2.83
N ASP A 174 -8.24 43.37 2.64
CA ASP A 174 -9.52 43.65 1.99
C ASP A 174 -10.47 44.49 2.86
N PHE A 175 -10.42 44.33 4.18
CA PHE A 175 -11.25 45.02 5.16
C PHE A 175 -10.53 46.06 5.98
N SER A 176 -9.37 46.55 5.49
CA SER A 176 -8.53 47.56 6.17
C SER A 176 -9.27 48.90 6.42
N ASP A 177 -10.38 49.16 5.70
CA ASP A 177 -11.19 50.38 5.81
C ASP A 177 -12.38 50.24 6.82
N GLU A 178 -12.56 49.05 7.43
CA GLU A 178 -13.62 48.80 8.40
C GLU A 178 -13.06 48.79 9.83
N ASP A 179 -13.52 49.74 10.66
CA ASP A 179 -13.06 49.94 12.05
C ASP A 179 -13.35 48.77 13.03
N ASP A 180 -14.07 47.74 12.56
CA ASP A 180 -14.58 46.65 13.40
C ASP A 180 -13.58 45.50 13.62
N VAL A 181 -12.45 45.42 12.92
CA VAL A 181 -11.45 44.35 13.07
C VAL A 181 -10.15 44.92 13.65
N PRO A 182 -9.76 44.55 14.89
CA PRO A 182 -8.55 45.04 15.48
C PRO A 182 -7.30 44.47 14.74
N ASP A 183 -6.59 45.28 13.95
CA ASP A 183 -5.37 44.90 13.23
C ASP A 183 -4.32 44.22 14.14
N ALA A 184 -4.18 44.70 15.37
CA ALA A 184 -3.26 44.14 16.35
C ALA A 184 -3.54 42.67 16.73
N ALA A 185 -4.83 42.24 16.69
CA ALA A 185 -5.19 40.88 16.98
C ALA A 185 -4.84 39.93 15.82
N ILE A 186 -4.98 40.41 14.58
CA ILE A 186 -4.61 39.65 13.37
C ILE A 186 -3.10 39.52 13.30
N GLU A 187 -2.36 40.60 13.48
CA GLU A 187 -0.88 40.59 13.50
C GLU A 187 -0.33 39.64 14.57
N ALA A 188 -0.89 39.65 15.78
CA ALA A 188 -0.47 38.75 16.86
C ALA A 188 -0.73 37.27 16.49
N ARG A 189 -1.86 36.95 15.86
CA ARG A 189 -2.17 35.57 15.40
C ARG A 189 -1.26 35.13 14.25
N ILE A 190 -0.98 36.01 13.30
CA ILE A 190 -0.03 35.73 12.22
C ILE A 190 1.35 35.48 12.79
N GLY A 191 1.83 36.34 13.71
CA GLY A 191 3.13 36.18 14.38
C GLY A 191 3.24 34.86 15.15
N ALA A 192 2.21 34.49 15.91
CA ALA A 192 2.14 33.22 16.64
C ALA A 192 2.13 32.01 15.68
N GLY A 193 1.39 32.09 14.57
CA GLY A 193 1.34 31.03 13.55
C GLY A 193 2.69 30.82 12.86
N ILE A 194 3.38 31.91 12.50
CA ILE A 194 4.73 31.82 11.92
C ILE A 194 5.73 31.21 12.92
N ALA A 195 5.65 31.59 14.19
CA ALA A 195 6.51 31.01 15.23
C ALA A 195 6.26 29.49 15.44
N ALA A 196 5.04 29.03 15.22
CA ALA A 196 4.68 27.60 15.32
C ALA A 196 5.19 26.77 14.12
N LEU A 197 5.55 27.41 13.00
CA LEU A 197 6.10 26.75 11.80
C LEU A 197 7.64 26.61 11.85
N ALA A 198 8.30 27.38 12.70
CA ALA A 198 9.76 27.37 12.87
C ALA A 198 10.21 26.21 13.79
#